data_eef658c830b55d6090bbbfd0bc3b6973
#
_entry.id   eef658c830b55d6090bbbfd0bc3b6973
#
_cell.length_a   1.000
_cell.length_b   1.000
_cell.length_c   1.000
_cell.angle_alpha   90.00
_cell.angle_beta   90.00
_cell.angle_gamma   90.00
#
_symmetry.space_group_name_H-M   'P 1'
#
loop_
_entity.id
_entity.type
_entity.pdbx_description
1 polymer ?
#
loop_
_entity_poly.entity_id
_entity_poly.type
_entity_poly.pdbx_seq_one_letter_code
_entity_poly.pdbx_strand_id
1 'polypeptide(L)'
;FQAALGQQRHRLIQADTLPVPGTSVADVDWAAFDAYYRKRFNQPCPEAEHTASLTSLGLLKDQQLTLAGVLLFGLQPQRWLPVCMVKAVAFYGNSIGDTQYQDSEDIDGTLSAQFQRSFAFIKRNLHHVQNGRGFNTLGELEVPPIALEELLVNALMHRDYFDSASIRILVFRDRIEIISPGHLP
;
A
#
# COMPACT_ATOMS: atom_id res chain seq x y z
N PHE A 1 -17.14 -7.82 -27.18
CA PHE A 1 -18.42 -7.40 -26.53
C PHE A 1 -18.38 -7.76 -25.02
N GLN A 2 -17.93 -8.95 -24.65
CA GLN A 2 -17.80 -9.36 -23.23
C GLN A 2 -16.74 -8.58 -22.47
N ALA A 3 -15.62 -8.21 -23.09
CA ALA A 3 -14.58 -7.38 -22.46
C ALA A 3 -15.06 -5.96 -22.14
N ALA A 4 -15.88 -5.35 -23.02
CA ALA A 4 -16.43 -4.02 -22.79
C ALA A 4 -17.49 -4.00 -21.66
N LEU A 5 -18.28 -5.08 -21.50
CA LEU A 5 -19.21 -5.24 -20.39
C LEU A 5 -18.50 -5.46 -19.05
N GLY A 6 -17.33 -6.11 -19.05
CA GLY A 6 -16.47 -6.25 -17.89
C GLY A 6 -15.95 -4.89 -17.40
N GLN A 7 -15.42 -4.08 -18.30
CA GLN A 7 -14.89 -2.75 -17.97
C GLN A 7 -15.97 -1.77 -17.46
N GLN A 8 -17.20 -1.84 -17.96
CA GLN A 8 -18.31 -1.01 -17.45
C GLN A 8 -18.76 -1.44 -16.04
N ARG A 9 -18.72 -2.74 -15.72
CA ARG A 9 -19.02 -3.22 -14.36
C ARG A 9 -18.00 -2.74 -13.33
N HIS A 10 -16.72 -2.69 -13.67
CA HIS A 10 -15.66 -2.18 -12.79
C HIS A 10 -15.84 -0.70 -12.41
N ARG A 11 -16.44 0.12 -13.28
CA ARG A 11 -16.72 1.54 -12.99
C ARG A 11 -17.89 1.80 -12.05
N LEU A 12 -18.78 0.82 -11.88
CA LEU A 12 -20.00 0.96 -11.05
C LEU A 12 -19.86 0.37 -9.65
N ILE A 13 -18.86 -0.46 -9.41
CA ILE A 13 -18.63 -1.12 -8.10
C ILE A 13 -17.35 -0.55 -7.51
N GLN A 14 -17.48 0.15 -6.38
CA GLN A 14 -16.35 0.56 -5.59
C GLN A 14 -15.75 -0.68 -4.92
N ALA A 15 -14.56 -1.10 -5.35
CA ALA A 15 -13.89 -2.30 -4.86
C ALA A 15 -13.66 -2.25 -3.34
N ASP A 16 -13.34 -1.07 -2.82
CA ASP A 16 -13.07 -0.79 -1.42
C ASP A 16 -14.24 -1.12 -0.48
N THR A 17 -15.49 -1.03 -0.96
CA THR A 17 -16.71 -1.31 -0.19
C THR A 17 -17.22 -2.74 -0.31
N LEU A 18 -16.55 -3.60 -1.08
CA LEU A 18 -16.93 -5.00 -1.21
C LEU A 18 -16.53 -5.79 0.04
N PRO A 19 -17.44 -6.59 0.62
CA PRO A 19 -17.11 -7.46 1.74
C PRO A 19 -16.16 -8.57 1.29
N VAL A 20 -15.18 -8.88 2.14
CA VAL A 20 -14.22 -9.96 1.94
C VAL A 20 -14.72 -11.21 2.65
N PRO A 21 -15.08 -12.27 1.91
CA PRO A 21 -15.69 -13.47 2.49
C PRO A 21 -14.79 -14.14 3.55
N GLY A 22 -15.39 -14.55 4.65
CA GLY A 22 -14.73 -15.27 5.74
C GLY A 22 -14.06 -14.37 6.76
N THR A 23 -14.02 -13.04 6.55
CA THR A 23 -13.55 -12.08 7.54
C THR A 23 -14.63 -11.72 8.57
N SER A 24 -14.21 -11.22 9.71
CA SER A 24 -15.09 -10.75 10.78
C SER A 24 -14.43 -9.64 11.59
N VAL A 25 -15.13 -9.10 12.57
CA VAL A 25 -14.57 -8.12 13.52
C VAL A 25 -13.42 -8.68 14.37
N ALA A 26 -13.27 -10.01 14.47
CA ALA A 26 -12.14 -10.64 15.15
C ALA A 26 -10.81 -10.47 14.37
N ASP A 27 -10.87 -10.14 13.09
CA ASP A 27 -9.70 -9.94 12.24
C ASP A 27 -9.22 -8.48 12.26
N VAL A 28 -9.82 -7.59 13.08
CA VAL A 28 -9.49 -6.17 13.17
C VAL A 28 -8.37 -5.92 14.17
N ASP A 29 -7.38 -5.15 13.77
CA ASP A 29 -6.42 -4.50 14.69
C ASP A 29 -7.10 -3.29 15.35
N TRP A 30 -7.72 -3.55 16.51
CA TRP A 30 -8.42 -2.51 17.27
C TRP A 30 -7.50 -1.41 17.76
N ALA A 31 -6.24 -1.71 18.06
CA ALA A 31 -5.29 -0.69 18.49
C ALA A 31 -5.01 0.31 17.36
N ALA A 32 -4.82 -0.18 16.12
CA ALA A 32 -4.66 0.66 14.95
C ALA A 32 -5.93 1.44 14.62
N PHE A 33 -7.11 0.81 14.73
CA PHE A 33 -8.39 1.46 14.52
C PHE A 33 -8.65 2.60 15.52
N ASP A 34 -8.43 2.35 16.81
CA ASP A 34 -8.62 3.36 17.87
C ASP A 34 -7.64 4.54 17.73
N ALA A 35 -6.40 4.27 17.32
CA ALA A 35 -5.43 5.32 17.05
C ALA A 35 -5.89 6.22 15.87
N TYR A 36 -6.38 5.61 14.80
CA TYR A 36 -6.96 6.32 13.66
C TYR A 36 -8.20 7.12 14.07
N TYR A 37 -9.14 6.49 14.80
CA TYR A 37 -10.39 7.12 15.23
C TYR A 37 -10.11 8.35 16.08
N ARG A 38 -9.22 8.22 17.07
CA ARG A 38 -8.79 9.35 17.92
C ARG A 38 -8.18 10.48 17.12
N LYS A 39 -7.33 10.18 16.16
CA LYS A 39 -6.70 11.19 15.30
C LYS A 39 -7.72 11.92 14.43
N ARG A 40 -8.73 11.20 13.90
CA ARG A 40 -9.72 11.75 12.98
C ARG A 40 -10.82 12.54 13.68
N PHE A 41 -11.31 12.03 14.80
CA PHE A 41 -12.48 12.58 15.50
C PHE A 41 -12.12 13.30 16.79
N ASN A 42 -10.84 13.34 17.16
CA ASN A 42 -10.30 13.95 18.38
C ASN A 42 -10.94 13.42 19.70
N GLN A 43 -11.40 12.15 19.66
CA GLN A 43 -11.99 11.45 20.80
C GLN A 43 -11.76 9.94 20.65
N PRO A 44 -11.72 9.17 21.78
CA PRO A 44 -11.64 7.71 21.72
C PRO A 44 -12.94 7.12 21.16
N CYS A 45 -12.84 5.97 20.50
CA CYS A 45 -13.99 5.16 20.11
C CYS A 45 -14.38 4.25 21.29
N PRO A 46 -15.60 4.36 21.85
CA PRO A 46 -16.04 3.40 22.86
C PRO A 46 -16.13 1.98 22.27
N GLU A 47 -15.70 0.96 23.02
CA GLU A 47 -15.75 -0.44 22.57
C GLU A 47 -17.16 -0.87 22.11
N ALA A 48 -18.19 -0.41 22.82
CA ALA A 48 -19.57 -0.69 22.46
C ALA A 48 -19.97 -0.14 21.08
N GLU A 49 -19.26 0.87 20.59
CA GLU A 49 -19.53 1.54 19.32
C GLU A 49 -18.58 1.08 18.18
N HIS A 50 -17.60 0.23 18.47
CA HIS A 50 -16.61 -0.24 17.51
C HIS A 50 -17.23 -0.76 16.21
N THR A 51 -18.16 -1.72 16.32
CA THR A 51 -18.83 -2.32 15.14
C THR A 51 -19.67 -1.30 14.36
N ALA A 52 -20.39 -0.43 15.09
CA ALA A 52 -21.18 0.63 14.46
C ALA A 52 -20.28 1.65 13.74
N SER A 53 -19.15 2.00 14.35
CA SER A 53 -18.16 2.92 13.77
C SER A 53 -17.52 2.35 12.51
N LEU A 54 -17.10 1.06 12.53
CA LEU A 54 -16.60 0.37 11.34
C LEU A 54 -17.63 0.38 10.20
N THR A 55 -18.90 0.08 10.53
CA THR A 55 -19.98 0.07 9.54
C THR A 55 -20.23 1.45 8.96
N SER A 56 -20.26 2.50 9.79
CA SER A 56 -20.49 3.87 9.35
C SER A 56 -19.34 4.41 8.47
N LEU A 57 -18.13 3.92 8.69
CA LEU A 57 -16.95 4.25 7.88
C LEU A 57 -16.83 3.39 6.61
N GLY A 58 -17.77 2.47 6.36
CA GLY A 58 -17.72 1.57 5.21
C GLY A 58 -16.65 0.47 5.30
N LEU A 59 -16.12 0.22 6.50
CA LEU A 59 -15.07 -0.78 6.74
C LEU A 59 -15.62 -2.16 7.11
N LEU A 60 -16.90 -2.22 7.46
CA LEU A 60 -17.65 -3.44 7.77
C LEU A 60 -18.99 -3.42 7.03
N LYS A 61 -19.36 -4.53 6.40
CA LYS A 61 -20.63 -4.73 5.71
C LYS A 61 -21.06 -6.20 5.88
N ASP A 62 -22.34 -6.43 6.19
CA ASP A 62 -22.90 -7.78 6.35
C ASP A 62 -22.06 -8.66 7.32
N GLN A 63 -21.59 -8.06 8.42
CA GLN A 63 -20.70 -8.69 9.43
C GLN A 63 -19.33 -9.12 8.90
N GLN A 64 -18.94 -8.72 7.69
CA GLN A 64 -17.63 -8.98 7.10
C GLN A 64 -16.88 -7.67 6.90
N LEU A 65 -15.56 -7.71 7.04
CA LEU A 65 -14.73 -6.57 6.68
C LEU A 65 -14.81 -6.32 5.18
N THR A 66 -14.91 -5.07 4.79
CA THR A 66 -14.75 -4.69 3.39
C THR A 66 -13.30 -4.77 2.96
N LEU A 67 -13.02 -4.69 1.67
CA LEU A 67 -11.66 -4.61 1.15
C LEU A 67 -10.86 -3.51 1.87
N ALA A 68 -11.46 -2.31 2.01
CA ALA A 68 -10.84 -1.21 2.77
C ALA A 68 -10.63 -1.57 4.24
N GLY A 69 -11.61 -2.23 4.88
CA GLY A 69 -11.50 -2.67 6.27
C GLY A 69 -10.31 -3.61 6.48
N VAL A 70 -10.15 -4.61 5.60
CA VAL A 70 -9.03 -5.56 5.66
C VAL A 70 -7.70 -4.86 5.41
N LEU A 71 -7.61 -4.03 4.37
CA LEU A 71 -6.35 -3.38 3.99
C LEU A 71 -5.89 -2.29 4.95
N LEU A 72 -6.82 -1.61 5.62
CA LEU A 72 -6.48 -0.54 6.56
C LEU A 72 -6.26 -1.04 7.99
N PHE A 73 -7.08 -1.99 8.45
CA PHE A 73 -7.13 -2.39 9.85
C PHE A 73 -7.13 -3.90 10.08
N GLY A 74 -6.91 -4.71 9.05
CA GLY A 74 -6.81 -6.16 9.23
C GLY A 74 -5.53 -6.55 9.96
N LEU A 75 -5.60 -7.53 10.88
CA LEU A 75 -4.44 -8.10 11.57
C LEU A 75 -3.48 -8.78 10.59
N GLN A 76 -4.00 -9.47 9.59
CA GLN A 76 -3.25 -10.19 8.57
C GLN A 76 -3.92 -10.04 7.18
N PRO A 77 -3.82 -8.88 6.53
CA PRO A 77 -4.52 -8.62 5.27
C PRO A 77 -4.23 -9.67 4.18
N GLN A 78 -2.99 -10.14 4.06
CA GLN A 78 -2.57 -11.06 3.01
C GLN A 78 -3.08 -12.50 3.21
N ARG A 79 -3.60 -12.84 4.37
CA ARG A 79 -4.34 -14.10 4.58
C ARG A 79 -5.59 -14.16 3.68
N TRP A 80 -6.23 -13.03 3.47
CA TRP A 80 -7.45 -12.88 2.68
C TRP A 80 -7.17 -12.35 1.28
N LEU A 81 -6.17 -11.51 1.16
CA LEU A 81 -5.80 -10.77 -0.06
C LEU A 81 -4.31 -10.97 -0.37
N PRO A 82 -3.88 -12.18 -0.73
CA PRO A 82 -2.46 -12.54 -0.82
C PRO A 82 -1.67 -11.73 -1.85
N VAL A 83 -2.34 -11.21 -2.88
CA VAL A 83 -1.68 -10.40 -3.92
C VAL A 83 -1.63 -8.90 -3.57
N CYS A 84 -2.36 -8.47 -2.51
CA CYS A 84 -2.37 -7.08 -2.07
C CYS A 84 -1.15 -6.76 -1.21
N MET A 85 0.02 -6.85 -1.81
CA MET A 85 1.33 -6.60 -1.24
C MET A 85 2.21 -5.86 -2.23
N VAL A 86 3.37 -5.41 -1.80
CA VAL A 86 4.39 -4.79 -2.64
C VAL A 86 5.59 -5.72 -2.75
N LYS A 87 6.09 -5.95 -3.97
CA LYS A 87 7.34 -6.66 -4.24
C LYS A 87 8.40 -5.64 -4.62
N ALA A 88 9.41 -5.51 -3.80
CA ALA A 88 10.48 -4.53 -3.99
C ALA A 88 11.80 -5.23 -4.30
N VAL A 89 12.51 -4.77 -5.32
CA VAL A 89 13.83 -5.28 -5.72
C VAL A 89 14.74 -4.11 -6.07
N ALA A 90 15.97 -4.12 -5.55
CA ALA A 90 17.02 -3.19 -5.93
C ALA A 90 18.11 -3.93 -6.72
N PHE A 91 18.49 -3.39 -7.87
CA PHE A 91 19.47 -3.96 -8.77
C PHE A 91 20.80 -3.19 -8.71
N TYR A 92 21.91 -3.89 -8.94
CA TYR A 92 23.23 -3.24 -9.08
C TYR A 92 23.35 -2.44 -10.39
N GLY A 93 22.63 -2.83 -11.42
CA GLY A 93 22.70 -2.28 -12.77
C GLY A 93 21.42 -1.58 -13.22
N ASN A 94 21.26 -1.49 -14.53
CA ASN A 94 20.14 -0.77 -15.17
C ASN A 94 19.14 -1.73 -15.84
N SER A 95 19.26 -3.04 -15.62
CA SER A 95 18.43 -4.05 -16.28
C SER A 95 17.89 -5.11 -15.32
N ILE A 96 16.64 -5.53 -15.55
CA ILE A 96 15.99 -6.65 -14.85
C ILE A 96 16.69 -8.00 -15.19
N GLY A 97 17.42 -8.06 -16.31
CA GLY A 97 18.14 -9.26 -16.74
C GLY A 97 19.44 -9.54 -15.97
N ASP A 98 19.85 -8.64 -15.08
CA ASP A 98 21.00 -8.86 -14.21
C ASP A 98 20.70 -9.99 -13.24
N THR A 99 21.54 -11.02 -13.21
CA THR A 99 21.37 -12.21 -12.35
C THR A 99 21.60 -11.93 -10.87
N GLN A 100 22.07 -10.72 -10.54
CA GLN A 100 22.38 -10.28 -9.18
C GLN A 100 21.55 -9.04 -8.84
N TYR A 101 20.90 -9.07 -7.68
CA TYR A 101 20.21 -7.93 -7.09
C TYR A 101 20.87 -7.55 -5.77
N GLN A 102 20.76 -6.29 -5.42
CA GLN A 102 21.35 -5.73 -4.19
C GLN A 102 20.49 -6.03 -2.97
N ASP A 103 19.18 -5.92 -3.11
CA ASP A 103 18.20 -6.05 -2.04
C ASP A 103 16.85 -6.52 -2.61
N SER A 104 16.10 -7.28 -1.81
CA SER A 104 14.75 -7.73 -2.19
C SER A 104 13.88 -7.90 -0.96
N GLU A 105 12.64 -7.43 -1.03
CA GLU A 105 11.69 -7.53 0.06
C GLU A 105 10.27 -7.74 -0.47
N ASP A 106 9.56 -8.73 0.07
CA ASP A 106 8.11 -8.87 -0.06
C ASP A 106 7.47 -8.11 1.11
N ILE A 107 6.78 -7.01 0.80
CA ILE A 107 6.24 -6.06 1.77
C ILE A 107 4.73 -6.29 1.91
N ASP A 108 4.34 -6.93 2.97
CA ASP A 108 2.98 -7.25 3.38
C ASP A 108 2.45 -6.33 4.48
N GLY A 109 1.29 -6.67 5.07
CA GLY A 109 0.63 -5.92 6.12
C GLY A 109 -0.43 -4.94 5.58
N THR A 110 -0.85 -4.02 6.43
CA THR A 110 -1.81 -2.97 6.08
C THR A 110 -1.23 -1.98 5.08
N LEU A 111 -2.08 -1.18 4.42
CA LEU A 111 -1.60 -0.13 3.49
C LEU A 111 -0.62 0.84 4.16
N SER A 112 -0.82 1.17 5.44
CA SER A 112 0.11 2.01 6.20
C SER A 112 1.47 1.32 6.38
N ALA A 113 1.48 0.03 6.72
CA ALA A 113 2.72 -0.73 6.87
C ALA A 113 3.43 -0.90 5.51
N GLN A 114 2.69 -1.19 4.45
CA GLN A 114 3.22 -1.29 3.10
C GLN A 114 3.84 0.03 2.65
N PHE A 115 3.19 1.16 2.90
CA PHE A 115 3.73 2.49 2.59
C PHE A 115 5.05 2.75 3.32
N GLN A 116 5.06 2.57 4.65
CA GLN A 116 6.24 2.84 5.47
C GLN A 116 7.43 1.97 5.09
N ARG A 117 7.21 0.66 4.90
CA ARG A 117 8.27 -0.29 4.51
C ARG A 117 8.76 -0.05 3.09
N SER A 118 7.86 0.24 2.14
CA SER A 118 8.22 0.60 0.76
C SER A 118 9.05 1.87 0.70
N PHE A 119 8.67 2.89 1.45
CA PHE A 119 9.42 4.13 1.54
C PHE A 119 10.82 3.91 2.15
N ALA A 120 10.88 3.11 3.23
CA ALA A 120 12.17 2.74 3.85
C ALA A 120 13.05 1.91 2.90
N PHE A 121 12.45 0.97 2.13
CA PHE A 121 13.15 0.19 1.10
C PHE A 121 13.78 1.10 0.05
N ILE A 122 13.01 2.01 -0.53
CA ILE A 122 13.53 2.94 -1.54
C ILE A 122 14.66 3.78 -0.94
N LYS A 123 14.44 4.39 0.22
CA LYS A 123 15.44 5.26 0.85
C LYS A 123 16.77 4.57 1.13
N ARG A 124 16.78 3.32 1.59
CA ARG A 124 18.03 2.60 1.88
C ARG A 124 18.78 2.14 0.63
N ASN A 125 18.08 2.06 -0.52
CA ASN A 125 18.65 1.63 -1.79
C ASN A 125 18.93 2.79 -2.76
N LEU A 126 18.62 4.03 -2.39
CA LEU A 126 18.97 5.24 -3.14
C LEU A 126 20.35 5.78 -2.76
N HIS A 127 20.99 6.40 -3.72
CA HIS A 127 22.26 7.09 -3.48
C HIS A 127 22.02 8.43 -2.76
N HIS A 128 23.00 8.79 -1.89
CA HIS A 128 23.06 10.10 -1.28
C HIS A 128 24.06 10.96 -2.06
N VAL A 129 23.60 12.07 -2.58
CA VAL A 129 24.43 13.03 -3.33
C VAL A 129 24.91 14.12 -2.37
N GLN A 130 26.22 14.31 -2.32
CA GLN A 130 26.82 15.46 -1.62
C GLN A 130 26.81 16.66 -2.54
N ASN A 131 25.79 17.52 -2.43
CA ASN A 131 25.67 18.76 -3.20
C ASN A 131 26.68 19.85 -2.69
N GLY A 132 27.98 19.63 -2.87
CA GLY A 132 29.00 20.68 -2.64
C GLY A 132 29.13 21.22 -1.21
N ARG A 133 28.41 20.66 -0.25
CA ARG A 133 28.51 20.99 1.17
C ARG A 133 29.55 20.04 1.81
N GLY A 134 30.47 20.61 2.59
CA GLY A 134 31.66 19.94 3.13
C GLY A 134 31.39 18.57 3.80
N PHE A 135 32.47 17.83 4.07
CA PHE A 135 32.51 16.44 4.55
C PHE A 135 31.62 16.07 5.77
N ASN A 136 31.05 17.06 6.47
CA ASN A 136 30.23 16.88 7.67
C ASN A 136 28.72 17.06 7.43
N THR A 137 28.25 17.17 6.18
CA THR A 137 26.82 17.24 5.87
C THR A 137 26.32 15.87 5.42
N LEU A 138 25.20 15.44 6.01
CA LEU A 138 24.43 14.28 5.50
C LEU A 138 24.07 14.55 4.04
N GLY A 139 24.42 13.61 3.13
CA GLY A 139 24.05 13.70 1.73
C GLY A 139 22.53 13.78 1.57
N GLU A 140 22.07 14.56 0.62
CA GLU A 140 20.65 14.59 0.23
C GLU A 140 20.33 13.40 -0.66
N LEU A 141 19.11 12.86 -0.55
CA LEU A 141 18.64 11.82 -1.47
C LEU A 141 18.57 12.41 -2.89
N GLU A 142 19.01 11.65 -3.89
CA GLU A 142 18.97 12.07 -5.32
C GLU A 142 17.53 12.32 -5.81
N VAL A 143 16.52 11.71 -5.16
CA VAL A 143 15.10 11.95 -5.41
C VAL A 143 14.47 12.59 -4.17
N PRO A 144 13.72 13.70 -4.31
CA PRO A 144 13.07 14.36 -3.19
C PRO A 144 12.11 13.41 -2.47
N PRO A 145 12.16 13.28 -1.13
CA PRO A 145 11.28 12.39 -0.36
C PRO A 145 9.80 12.61 -0.64
N ILE A 146 9.37 13.85 -0.80
CA ILE A 146 7.96 14.19 -1.08
C ILE A 146 7.45 13.58 -2.39
N ALA A 147 8.29 13.53 -3.42
CA ALA A 147 7.92 12.91 -4.70
C ALA A 147 7.76 11.39 -4.56
N LEU A 148 8.62 10.74 -3.76
CA LEU A 148 8.51 9.32 -3.48
C LEU A 148 7.26 8.98 -2.67
N GLU A 149 6.93 9.82 -1.67
CA GLU A 149 5.72 9.67 -0.87
C GLU A 149 4.47 9.75 -1.75
N GLU A 150 4.40 10.76 -2.62
CA GLU A 150 3.26 10.94 -3.53
C GLU A 150 3.10 9.76 -4.50
N LEU A 151 4.20 9.31 -5.12
CA LEU A 151 4.17 8.16 -6.02
C LEU A 151 3.73 6.87 -5.32
N LEU A 152 4.22 6.63 -4.10
CA LEU A 152 3.84 5.46 -3.32
C LEU A 152 2.37 5.51 -2.90
N VAL A 153 1.89 6.66 -2.42
CA VAL A 153 0.48 6.85 -2.07
C VAL A 153 -0.39 6.61 -3.30
N ASN A 154 -0.04 7.19 -4.45
CA ASN A 154 -0.77 7.00 -5.69
C ASN A 154 -0.80 5.52 -6.11
N ALA A 155 0.33 4.81 -6.05
CA ALA A 155 0.39 3.39 -6.40
C ALA A 155 -0.47 2.52 -5.50
N LEU A 156 -0.50 2.79 -4.18
CA LEU A 156 -1.29 2.05 -3.20
C LEU A 156 -2.78 2.37 -3.27
N MET A 157 -3.15 3.66 -3.45
CA MET A 157 -4.54 4.09 -3.41
C MET A 157 -5.29 3.88 -4.71
N HIS A 158 -4.59 3.95 -5.86
CA HIS A 158 -5.20 3.85 -7.19
C HIS A 158 -4.94 2.52 -7.89
N ARG A 159 -4.43 1.52 -7.16
CA ARG A 159 -4.30 0.16 -7.64
C ARG A 159 -5.68 -0.37 -8.08
N ASP A 160 -5.70 -1.11 -9.19
CA ASP A 160 -6.86 -1.95 -9.50
C ASP A 160 -6.86 -3.18 -8.58
N TYR A 161 -7.80 -3.21 -7.64
CA TYR A 161 -7.94 -4.29 -6.67
C TYR A 161 -8.61 -5.55 -7.23
N PHE A 162 -9.09 -5.52 -8.47
CA PHE A 162 -9.57 -6.69 -9.19
C PHE A 162 -8.46 -7.38 -10.01
N ASP A 163 -7.30 -6.73 -10.15
CA ASP A 163 -6.12 -7.33 -10.76
C ASP A 163 -5.38 -8.20 -9.74
N SER A 164 -5.01 -9.42 -10.15
CA SER A 164 -4.28 -10.39 -9.33
C SER A 164 -2.77 -10.16 -9.26
N ALA A 165 -2.25 -9.06 -9.80
CA ALA A 165 -0.83 -8.72 -9.71
C ALA A 165 -0.51 -7.89 -8.46
N SER A 166 0.68 -8.05 -7.88
CA SER A 166 1.20 -7.20 -6.80
C SER A 166 1.78 -5.90 -7.35
N ILE A 167 1.81 -4.83 -6.53
CA ILE A 167 2.60 -3.64 -6.83
C ILE A 167 4.07 -4.04 -6.87
N ARG A 168 4.83 -3.49 -7.82
CA ARG A 168 6.27 -3.72 -7.93
C ARG A 168 7.03 -2.41 -7.79
N ILE A 169 8.10 -2.45 -6.98
CA ILE A 169 9.06 -1.36 -6.84
C ILE A 169 10.41 -1.90 -7.32
N LEU A 170 10.94 -1.30 -8.36
CA LEU A 170 12.24 -1.67 -8.93
C LEU A 170 13.16 -0.46 -8.83
N VAL A 171 14.22 -0.60 -8.05
CA VAL A 171 15.26 0.42 -7.89
C VAL A 171 16.46 0.01 -8.72
N PHE A 172 16.78 0.79 -9.73
CA PHE A 172 17.95 0.63 -10.59
C PHE A 172 19.00 1.69 -10.24
N ARG A 173 20.15 1.56 -10.82
CA ARG A 173 21.22 2.54 -10.64
C ARG A 173 20.87 3.95 -11.16
N ASP A 174 20.02 4.03 -12.17
CA ASP A 174 19.69 5.26 -12.91
C ASP A 174 18.22 5.67 -12.81
N ARG A 175 17.34 4.85 -12.20
CA ARG A 175 15.91 5.13 -12.10
C ARG A 175 15.22 4.28 -11.03
N ILE A 176 14.01 4.71 -10.70
CA ILE A 176 13.04 3.94 -9.90
C ILE A 176 11.81 3.70 -10.77
N GLU A 177 11.31 2.47 -10.76
CA GLU A 177 10.04 2.12 -11.38
C GLU A 177 9.06 1.67 -10.32
N ILE A 178 7.89 2.31 -10.23
CA ILE A 178 6.77 1.91 -9.38
C ILE A 178 5.65 1.48 -10.32
N ILE A 179 5.34 0.19 -10.33
CA ILE A 179 4.38 -0.42 -11.24
C ILE A 179 3.18 -0.87 -10.41
N SER A 180 2.08 -0.16 -10.52
CA SER A 180 0.80 -0.51 -9.90
C SER A 180 -0.09 -1.23 -10.92
N PRO A 181 -0.78 -2.33 -10.52
CA PRO A 181 -1.75 -2.99 -11.38
C PRO A 181 -2.92 -2.06 -11.71
N GLY A 182 -3.38 -2.12 -12.96
CA GLY A 182 -4.46 -1.31 -13.49
C GLY A 182 -4.08 -0.51 -14.71
N HIS A 183 -5.06 0.20 -15.26
CA HIS A 183 -4.87 1.10 -16.39
C HIS A 183 -5.16 2.53 -15.94
N LEU A 184 -4.45 3.49 -16.51
CA LEU A 184 -4.80 4.89 -16.37
C LEU A 184 -6.22 5.12 -16.88
N PRO A 185 -7.03 5.96 -16.20
CA PRO A 185 -8.39 6.28 -16.60
C PRO A 185 -8.47 6.98 -17.96
#